data_d298e8f1f3674fdccf2af6b6ff4aefbe
#
_entry.id   d298e8f1f3674fdccf2af6b6ff4aefbe
#
_cell.length_a   1.000
_cell.length_b   1.000
_cell.length_c   1.000
_cell.angle_alpha   90.00
_cell.angle_beta   90.00
_cell.angle_gamma   90.00
#
_symmetry.space_group_name_H-M   'P 1'
#
loop_
_entity.id
_entity.type
_entity.pdbx_description
1 polymer ?
#
loop_
_entity_poly.entity_id
_entity_poly.type
_entity_poly.pdbx_seq_one_letter_code
_entity_poly.pdbx_strand_id
1 'polypeptide(L)'
;MAYEVEDNPQALKQKLLEEYQDKSLEDMKYGEELETSRGSCYCFTTHEKLEIETLTEKKVNECMASDLKLIKGIGEAKERKLKENGYNSLDDLKEHPSYGAPACELLEKLESRDVCALTDWISTRYSASHPLNLLLSSLSGAENMLFMDIETLGLSDVPLILIGVAEGDGDGLTMKQYLLRDLKEEKAALEGFLSHQEKDNVYVTFNGRSFDVPFIKSRMRFHHMEKPLNSQHLDLLYYSRRQWSNQLPNCRLQTLEKYLFGVERE
;
A
#
# COMPACT_ATOMS: atom_id res chain seq x y z
N MET A 1 -23.00 -25.14 -13.95
CA MET A 1 -21.93 -26.07 -14.37
C MET A 1 -20.79 -25.84 -13.43
N ALA A 2 -20.41 -26.86 -12.67
CA ALA A 2 -19.34 -26.79 -11.71
C ALA A 2 -18.02 -26.70 -12.49
N TYR A 3 -17.19 -25.71 -12.17
CA TYR A 3 -15.81 -25.65 -12.65
C TYR A 3 -15.03 -26.70 -11.84
N GLU A 4 -14.82 -27.87 -12.43
CA GLU A 4 -13.77 -28.79 -12.02
C GLU A 4 -12.45 -28.18 -12.52
N VAL A 5 -11.86 -27.29 -11.73
CA VAL A 5 -10.43 -27.04 -11.81
C VAL A 5 -9.80 -28.25 -11.17
N GLU A 6 -9.07 -29.05 -11.92
CA GLU A 6 -8.20 -30.10 -11.41
C GLU A 6 -7.05 -29.43 -10.65
N ASP A 7 -7.32 -28.93 -9.46
CA ASP A 7 -6.33 -28.46 -8.50
C ASP A 7 -5.70 -29.70 -7.83
N ASN A 8 -4.97 -30.48 -8.63
CA ASN A 8 -4.02 -31.44 -8.06
C ASN A 8 -2.63 -30.75 -8.01
N PRO A 9 -2.19 -30.25 -6.83
CA PRO A 9 -0.89 -29.59 -6.69
C PRO A 9 0.28 -30.47 -7.16
N GLN A 10 0.12 -31.78 -7.11
CA GLN A 10 1.15 -32.72 -7.58
C GLN A 10 1.20 -32.74 -9.11
N ALA A 11 0.05 -32.72 -9.80
CA ALA A 11 0.00 -32.67 -11.26
C ALA A 11 0.57 -31.36 -11.79
N LEU A 12 0.22 -30.22 -11.16
CA LEU A 12 0.80 -28.92 -11.49
C LEU A 12 2.32 -28.93 -11.26
N LYS A 13 2.78 -29.44 -10.13
CA LYS A 13 4.22 -29.56 -9.85
C LYS A 13 4.93 -30.40 -10.92
N GLN A 14 4.35 -31.53 -11.30
CA GLN A 14 4.93 -32.40 -12.33
C GLN A 14 5.01 -31.69 -13.68
N LYS A 15 3.94 -31.01 -14.09
CA LYS A 15 3.90 -30.19 -15.31
C LYS A 15 4.98 -29.13 -15.32
N LEU A 16 5.12 -28.37 -14.23
CA LEU A 16 6.15 -27.34 -14.11
C LEU A 16 7.56 -27.92 -14.14
N LEU A 17 7.81 -29.06 -13.46
CA LEU A 17 9.10 -29.74 -13.50
C LEU A 17 9.46 -30.18 -14.92
N GLU A 18 8.50 -30.72 -15.68
CA GLU A 18 8.71 -31.14 -17.08
C GLU A 18 8.97 -29.93 -18.01
N GLU A 19 8.25 -28.82 -17.79
CA GLU A 19 8.39 -27.59 -18.60
C GLU A 19 9.71 -26.88 -18.34
N TYR A 20 10.22 -26.91 -17.10
CA TYR A 20 11.38 -26.11 -16.67
C TYR A 20 12.63 -26.96 -16.33
N GLN A 21 12.61 -28.30 -16.52
CA GLN A 21 13.71 -29.21 -16.11
C GLN A 21 15.07 -28.84 -16.70
N ASP A 22 15.10 -28.25 -17.92
CA ASP A 22 16.33 -27.88 -18.62
C ASP A 22 16.58 -26.35 -18.62
N LYS A 23 15.82 -25.60 -17.80
CA LYS A 23 15.98 -24.13 -17.67
C LYS A 23 16.64 -23.79 -16.35
N SER A 24 17.55 -22.82 -16.39
CA SER A 24 18.15 -22.23 -15.20
C SER A 24 17.57 -20.83 -14.95
N LEU A 25 17.81 -20.27 -13.77
CA LEU A 25 17.47 -18.88 -13.48
C LEU A 25 18.23 -17.90 -14.40
N GLU A 26 19.42 -18.27 -14.84
CA GLU A 26 20.24 -17.47 -15.78
C GLU A 26 19.60 -17.35 -17.17
N ASP A 27 18.73 -18.30 -17.53
CA ASP A 27 17.95 -18.25 -18.77
C ASP A 27 16.75 -17.29 -18.67
N MET A 28 16.41 -16.84 -17.48
CA MET A 28 15.31 -15.93 -17.26
C MET A 28 15.72 -14.50 -17.59
N LYS A 29 14.93 -13.84 -18.41
CA LYS A 29 15.13 -12.43 -18.75
C LYS A 29 14.92 -11.55 -17.52
N TYR A 30 15.66 -10.45 -17.43
CA TYR A 30 15.51 -9.40 -16.42
C TYR A 30 15.90 -9.81 -15.00
N GLY A 31 16.55 -10.95 -14.81
CA GLY A 31 17.06 -11.42 -13.53
C GLY A 31 18.57 -11.27 -13.42
N GLU A 32 19.05 -10.89 -12.24
CA GLU A 32 20.49 -10.76 -11.93
C GLU A 32 20.76 -11.09 -10.46
N GLU A 33 22.02 -11.39 -10.17
CA GLU A 33 22.48 -11.56 -8.78
C GLU A 33 22.59 -10.19 -8.12
N LEU A 34 21.88 -9.99 -7.02
CA LEU A 34 21.96 -8.80 -6.19
C LEU A 34 22.88 -9.09 -4.99
N GLU A 35 24.01 -8.41 -4.95
CA GLU A 35 24.91 -8.42 -3.80
C GLU A 35 24.51 -7.35 -2.80
N THR A 36 24.43 -7.72 -1.53
CA THR A 36 24.12 -6.82 -0.40
C THR A 36 25.15 -6.98 0.72
N SER A 37 25.11 -6.12 1.73
CA SER A 37 25.98 -6.25 2.91
C SER A 37 25.70 -7.53 3.72
N ARG A 38 24.57 -8.19 3.48
CA ARG A 38 24.09 -9.36 4.23
C ARG A 38 24.04 -10.65 3.41
N GLY A 39 24.69 -10.66 2.26
CA GLY A 39 24.72 -11.78 1.32
C GLY A 39 24.13 -11.40 -0.04
N SER A 40 23.82 -12.41 -0.84
CA SER A 40 23.19 -12.20 -2.14
C SER A 40 21.80 -12.83 -2.23
N CYS A 41 21.00 -12.36 -3.18
CA CYS A 41 19.74 -12.98 -3.59
C CYS A 41 19.54 -12.72 -5.09
N TYR A 42 18.56 -13.38 -5.69
CA TYR A 42 18.25 -13.15 -7.10
C TYR A 42 17.19 -12.08 -7.25
N CYS A 43 17.43 -11.08 -8.09
CA CYS A 43 16.54 -9.95 -8.30
C CYS A 43 16.08 -9.87 -9.75
N PHE A 44 14.77 -9.87 -9.98
CA PHE A 44 14.18 -9.52 -11.26
C PHE A 44 13.83 -8.04 -11.27
N THR A 45 14.16 -7.35 -12.37
CA THR A 45 13.78 -5.95 -12.56
C THR A 45 13.01 -5.81 -13.87
N THR A 46 11.81 -5.27 -13.80
CA THR A 46 10.98 -4.99 -14.98
C THR A 46 10.46 -3.55 -14.92
N HIS A 47 10.18 -3.01 -16.10
CA HIS A 47 9.62 -1.67 -16.27
C HIS A 47 8.29 -1.76 -17.00
N GLU A 48 7.28 -1.08 -16.45
CA GLU A 48 5.97 -0.94 -17.09
C GLU A 48 5.61 0.54 -17.23
N LYS A 49 5.21 0.94 -18.43
CA LYS A 49 4.69 2.28 -18.65
C LYS A 49 3.29 2.39 -18.06
N LEU A 50 3.18 3.10 -16.97
CA LEU A 50 1.93 3.35 -16.27
C LEU A 50 1.94 4.75 -15.69
N GLU A 51 0.90 5.52 -15.99
CA GLU A 51 0.67 6.80 -15.35
C GLU A 51 -0.27 6.63 -14.16
N ILE A 52 0.19 7.03 -12.98
CA ILE A 52 -0.64 7.05 -11.78
C ILE A 52 -1.20 8.46 -11.63
N GLU A 53 -2.49 8.60 -11.89
CA GLU A 53 -3.18 9.86 -11.68
C GLU A 53 -3.33 10.17 -10.19
N THR A 54 -2.82 11.32 -9.76
CA THR A 54 -3.02 11.87 -8.42
C THR A 54 -3.85 13.15 -8.49
N LEU A 55 -4.55 13.44 -7.40
CA LEU A 55 -5.28 14.71 -7.30
C LEU A 55 -4.29 15.87 -7.08
N THR A 56 -4.64 17.03 -7.61
CA THR A 56 -3.88 18.24 -7.34
C THR A 56 -3.96 18.60 -5.85
N GLU A 57 -2.88 19.12 -5.31
CA GLU A 57 -2.81 19.61 -3.92
C GLU A 57 -3.99 20.53 -3.58
N LYS A 58 -4.31 21.47 -4.47
CA LYS A 58 -5.46 22.37 -4.29
C LYS A 58 -6.75 21.59 -4.03
N LYS A 59 -6.99 20.54 -4.83
CA LYS A 59 -8.19 19.72 -4.69
C LYS A 59 -8.21 18.93 -3.39
N VAL A 60 -7.07 18.40 -2.97
CA VAL A 60 -6.94 17.69 -1.69
C VAL A 60 -7.23 18.66 -0.53
N ASN A 61 -6.59 19.84 -0.54
CA ASN A 61 -6.76 20.85 0.51
C ASN A 61 -8.22 21.34 0.58
N GLU A 62 -8.88 21.58 -0.54
CA GLU A 62 -10.30 21.95 -0.60
C GLU A 62 -11.18 20.86 0.03
N CYS A 63 -10.95 19.59 -0.32
CA CYS A 63 -11.72 18.48 0.24
C CYS A 63 -11.49 18.32 1.75
N MET A 64 -10.25 18.42 2.21
CA MET A 64 -9.89 18.33 3.62
C MET A 64 -10.47 19.51 4.41
N ALA A 65 -10.31 20.75 3.91
CA ALA A 65 -10.82 21.94 4.57
C ALA A 65 -12.35 22.01 4.67
N SER A 66 -13.08 21.32 3.79
CA SER A 66 -14.55 21.30 3.79
C SER A 66 -15.17 20.31 4.77
N ASP A 67 -14.38 19.37 5.35
CA ASP A 67 -14.87 18.39 6.32
C ASP A 67 -14.63 18.88 7.76
N LEU A 68 -15.60 19.60 8.30
CA LEU A 68 -15.51 20.14 9.65
C LEU A 68 -15.44 19.04 10.73
N LYS A 69 -15.83 17.81 10.43
CA LYS A 69 -15.78 16.68 11.34
C LYS A 69 -14.34 16.23 11.65
N LEU A 70 -13.37 16.69 10.91
CA LEU A 70 -11.96 16.57 11.25
C LEU A 70 -11.61 17.26 12.58
N ILE A 71 -12.41 18.23 13.01
CA ILE A 71 -12.26 18.90 14.30
C ILE A 71 -12.95 18.13 15.41
N LYS A 72 -12.22 17.91 16.50
CA LYS A 72 -12.71 17.17 17.67
C LYS A 72 -13.95 17.84 18.28
N GLY A 73 -15.00 17.03 18.44
CA GLY A 73 -16.28 17.48 18.99
C GLY A 73 -17.27 17.96 17.94
N ILE A 74 -16.92 17.99 16.66
CA ILE A 74 -17.83 18.22 15.55
C ILE A 74 -18.24 16.86 14.98
N GLY A 75 -19.49 16.49 15.13
CA GLY A 75 -20.14 15.36 14.46
C GLY A 75 -21.16 15.89 13.45
N GLU A 76 -21.85 15.00 12.74
CA GLU A 76 -22.78 15.35 11.64
C GLU A 76 -23.82 16.43 12.02
N ALA A 77 -24.43 16.32 13.21
CA ALA A 77 -25.44 17.27 13.64
C ALA A 77 -24.85 18.67 13.91
N LYS A 78 -23.64 18.74 14.47
CA LYS A 78 -22.94 20.00 14.70
C LYS A 78 -22.40 20.60 13.40
N GLU A 79 -21.85 19.79 12.53
CA GLU A 79 -21.39 20.23 11.21
C GLU A 79 -22.53 20.89 10.44
N ARG A 80 -23.72 20.27 10.43
CA ARG A 80 -24.90 20.84 9.79
C ARG A 80 -25.24 22.23 10.35
N LYS A 81 -25.31 22.34 11.69
CA LYS A 81 -25.58 23.63 12.34
C LYS A 81 -24.52 24.69 12.06
N LEU A 82 -23.25 24.30 12.02
CA LEU A 82 -22.16 25.21 11.69
C LEU A 82 -22.30 25.72 10.26
N LYS A 83 -22.59 24.82 9.31
CA LYS A 83 -22.81 25.19 7.90
C LYS A 83 -24.05 26.09 7.72
N GLU A 84 -25.13 25.84 8.46
CA GLU A 84 -26.30 26.73 8.50
C GLU A 84 -25.97 28.14 9.05
N ASN A 85 -24.94 28.25 9.92
CA ASN A 85 -24.45 29.50 10.46
C ASN A 85 -23.29 30.12 9.65
N GLY A 86 -23.01 29.59 8.45
CA GLY A 86 -22.03 30.15 7.53
C GLY A 86 -20.61 29.60 7.65
N TYR A 87 -20.35 28.63 8.57
CA TYR A 87 -19.05 27.97 8.68
C TYR A 87 -18.99 26.77 7.73
N ASN A 88 -18.52 26.95 6.50
CA ASN A 88 -18.50 25.92 5.46
C ASN A 88 -17.16 25.20 5.34
N SER A 89 -16.10 25.80 5.91
CA SER A 89 -14.72 25.30 5.83
C SER A 89 -13.98 25.48 7.15
N LEU A 90 -12.80 24.88 7.26
CA LEU A 90 -11.89 25.11 8.39
C LEU A 90 -11.43 26.58 8.45
N ASP A 91 -11.31 27.24 7.31
CA ASP A 91 -10.97 28.67 7.26
C ASP A 91 -12.03 29.53 7.93
N ASP A 92 -13.30 29.21 7.72
CA ASP A 92 -14.39 29.93 8.38
C ASP A 92 -14.40 29.71 9.90
N LEU A 93 -13.85 28.57 10.36
CA LEU A 93 -13.77 28.26 11.78
C LEU A 93 -12.63 28.98 12.52
N LYS A 94 -11.68 29.63 11.86
CA LYS A 94 -10.49 30.22 12.50
C LYS A 94 -10.82 31.13 13.67
N GLU A 95 -11.87 31.93 13.54
CA GLU A 95 -12.33 32.86 14.59
C GLU A 95 -13.40 32.25 15.52
N HIS A 96 -13.74 30.96 15.36
CA HIS A 96 -14.77 30.34 16.20
C HIS A 96 -14.25 30.10 17.62
N PRO A 97 -14.97 30.53 18.69
CA PRO A 97 -14.47 30.50 20.07
C PRO A 97 -14.02 29.11 20.56
N SER A 98 -14.67 28.04 20.09
CA SER A 98 -14.40 26.67 20.55
C SER A 98 -13.62 25.83 19.56
N TYR A 99 -13.60 26.20 18.28
CA TYR A 99 -13.03 25.36 17.21
C TYR A 99 -11.94 26.05 16.41
N GLY A 100 -11.67 27.34 16.67
CA GLY A 100 -10.68 28.11 15.92
C GLY A 100 -9.26 27.56 16.07
N ALA A 101 -8.81 27.35 17.31
CA ALA A 101 -7.45 26.84 17.54
C ALA A 101 -7.17 25.50 16.85
N PRO A 102 -8.01 24.43 17.00
CA PRO A 102 -7.79 23.20 16.28
C PRO A 102 -7.99 23.31 14.75
N ALA A 103 -8.79 24.26 14.26
CA ALA A 103 -8.91 24.52 12.82
C ALA A 103 -7.62 25.13 12.26
N CYS A 104 -7.04 26.12 12.95
CA CYS A 104 -5.74 26.70 12.59
C CYS A 104 -4.64 25.63 12.58
N GLU A 105 -4.54 24.79 13.62
CA GLU A 105 -3.56 23.73 13.70
C GLU A 105 -3.65 22.75 12.51
N LEU A 106 -4.87 22.35 12.13
CA LEU A 106 -5.04 21.45 10.99
C LEU A 106 -4.70 22.13 9.65
N LEU A 107 -5.04 23.41 9.49
CA LEU A 107 -4.69 24.19 8.30
C LEU A 107 -3.18 24.36 8.16
N GLU A 108 -2.46 24.62 9.26
CA GLU A 108 -0.99 24.70 9.27
C GLU A 108 -0.35 23.35 8.82
N LYS A 109 -0.92 22.22 9.25
CA LYS A 109 -0.46 20.89 8.80
C LYS A 109 -0.71 20.67 7.30
N LEU A 110 -1.83 21.16 6.77
CA LEU A 110 -2.14 21.13 5.34
C LEU A 110 -1.17 21.99 4.54
N GLU A 111 -0.91 23.21 4.99
CA GLU A 111 0.01 24.15 4.35
C GLU A 111 1.45 23.66 4.35
N SER A 112 1.89 23.03 5.46
CA SER A 112 3.23 22.45 5.58
C SER A 112 3.38 21.10 4.88
N ARG A 113 2.30 20.52 4.35
CA ARG A 113 2.26 19.17 3.77
C ARG A 113 2.79 18.08 4.70
N ASP A 114 2.57 18.22 5.99
CA ASP A 114 2.96 17.19 6.95
C ASP A 114 2.00 15.99 6.88
N VAL A 115 2.24 15.14 5.86
CA VAL A 115 1.37 14.00 5.55
C VAL A 115 1.33 13.00 6.71
N CYS A 116 2.41 12.84 7.48
CA CYS A 116 2.42 11.99 8.67
C CYS A 116 1.47 12.54 9.74
N ALA A 117 1.60 13.81 10.10
CA ALA A 117 0.73 14.46 11.08
C ALA A 117 -0.74 14.50 10.62
N LEU A 118 -0.99 14.70 9.31
CA LEU A 118 -2.33 14.64 8.73
C LEU A 118 -2.93 13.23 8.81
N THR A 119 -2.14 12.19 8.53
CA THR A 119 -2.56 10.79 8.67
C THR A 119 -2.96 10.48 10.11
N ASP A 120 -2.13 10.88 11.07
CA ASP A 120 -2.41 10.70 12.48
C ASP A 120 -3.69 11.46 12.87
N TRP A 121 -3.86 12.70 12.41
CA TRP A 121 -5.06 13.50 12.66
C TRP A 121 -6.32 12.81 12.15
N ILE A 122 -6.32 12.34 10.89
CA ILE A 122 -7.44 11.62 10.28
C ILE A 122 -7.74 10.34 11.07
N SER A 123 -6.72 9.60 11.48
CA SER A 123 -6.87 8.32 12.19
C SER A 123 -7.60 8.46 13.53
N THR A 124 -7.58 9.64 14.15
CA THR A 124 -8.34 9.93 15.39
C THR A 124 -9.84 10.03 15.15
N ARG A 125 -10.28 10.14 13.89
CA ARG A 125 -11.68 10.42 13.50
C ARG A 125 -12.28 9.35 12.60
N TYR A 126 -11.49 8.82 11.72
CA TYR A 126 -11.92 7.98 10.63
C TYR A 126 -11.17 6.66 10.58
N SER A 127 -11.82 5.65 10.04
CA SER A 127 -11.19 4.36 9.79
C SER A 127 -10.11 4.46 8.71
N ALA A 128 -9.19 3.48 8.70
CA ALA A 128 -8.12 3.39 7.71
C ALA A 128 -8.61 3.34 6.25
N SER A 129 -9.87 2.94 6.01
CA SER A 129 -10.50 2.92 4.68
C SER A 129 -11.27 4.20 4.34
N HIS A 130 -11.14 5.26 5.16
CA HIS A 130 -11.86 6.50 4.86
C HIS A 130 -11.30 7.17 3.61
N PRO A 131 -12.14 7.72 2.70
CA PRO A 131 -11.68 8.35 1.46
C PRO A 131 -10.65 9.47 1.66
N LEU A 132 -10.65 10.17 2.78
CA LEU A 132 -9.65 11.21 3.08
C LEU A 132 -8.22 10.65 3.12
N ASN A 133 -8.01 9.38 3.48
CA ASN A 133 -6.67 8.78 3.43
C ASN A 133 -6.19 8.56 1.99
N LEU A 134 -7.11 8.24 1.04
CA LEU A 134 -6.77 8.21 -0.39
C LEU A 134 -6.46 9.60 -0.92
N LEU A 135 -7.24 10.60 -0.52
CA LEU A 135 -6.97 11.98 -0.90
C LEU A 135 -5.60 12.44 -0.40
N LEU A 136 -5.30 12.13 0.86
CA LEU A 136 -4.05 12.50 1.49
C LEU A 136 -2.82 11.86 0.81
N SER A 137 -2.93 10.62 0.32
CA SER A 137 -1.83 9.97 -0.40
C SER A 137 -1.45 10.70 -1.70
N SER A 138 -2.39 11.45 -2.29
CA SER A 138 -2.09 12.29 -3.45
C SER A 138 -1.12 13.45 -3.14
N LEU A 139 -1.01 13.87 -1.87
CA LEU A 139 -0.01 14.88 -1.45
C LEU A 139 1.41 14.32 -1.42
N SER A 140 1.56 13.01 -1.25
CA SER A 140 2.87 12.37 -1.32
C SER A 140 3.38 12.25 -2.75
N GLY A 141 2.49 12.28 -3.75
CA GLY A 141 2.83 12.06 -5.15
C GLY A 141 2.94 10.57 -5.52
N ALA A 142 2.85 10.27 -6.81
CA ALA A 142 2.95 8.91 -7.32
C ALA A 142 4.35 8.31 -7.12
N GLU A 143 5.37 9.16 -7.17
CA GLU A 143 6.78 8.81 -6.99
C GLU A 143 7.11 8.30 -5.58
N ASN A 144 6.28 8.62 -4.59
CA ASN A 144 6.44 8.14 -3.22
C ASN A 144 5.53 6.94 -2.89
N MET A 145 4.78 6.44 -3.87
CA MET A 145 3.99 5.22 -3.69
C MET A 145 4.88 3.99 -3.85
N LEU A 146 4.95 3.17 -2.80
CA LEU A 146 5.66 1.91 -2.79
C LEU A 146 4.65 0.76 -2.74
N PHE A 147 4.40 0.16 -3.88
CA PHE A 147 3.59 -1.04 -3.98
C PHE A 147 4.39 -2.23 -3.47
N MET A 148 3.78 -3.09 -2.69
CA MET A 148 4.47 -4.27 -2.17
C MET A 148 3.56 -5.46 -1.99
N ASP A 149 4.13 -6.65 -2.18
CA ASP A 149 3.52 -7.95 -1.97
C ASP A 149 4.59 -8.97 -1.61
N ILE A 150 4.23 -10.04 -0.89
CA ILE A 150 5.18 -11.10 -0.51
C ILE A 150 4.63 -12.48 -0.81
N GLU A 151 5.55 -13.43 -1.09
CA GLU A 151 5.27 -14.86 -1.11
C GLU A 151 6.05 -15.55 0.00
N THR A 152 5.40 -16.50 0.68
CA THR A 152 5.92 -17.14 1.88
C THR A 152 5.72 -18.66 1.85
N LEU A 153 6.51 -19.40 2.62
CA LEU A 153 6.35 -20.86 2.78
C LEU A 153 5.12 -21.24 3.62
N GLY A 154 4.42 -20.26 4.23
CA GLY A 154 3.24 -20.50 5.05
C GLY A 154 2.76 -19.21 5.73
N LEU A 155 1.80 -19.34 6.64
CA LEU A 155 1.09 -18.17 7.18
C LEU A 155 1.83 -17.44 8.31
N SER A 156 2.73 -18.09 9.03
CA SER A 156 3.47 -17.50 10.15
C SER A 156 4.74 -18.28 10.46
N ASP A 157 5.73 -17.58 11.00
CA ASP A 157 6.99 -18.13 11.52
C ASP A 157 7.80 -18.98 10.52
N VAL A 158 7.60 -18.79 9.25
CA VAL A 158 8.32 -19.43 8.15
C VAL A 158 9.06 -18.37 7.32
N PRO A 159 10.06 -18.81 6.53
CA PRO A 159 10.78 -17.90 5.65
C PRO A 159 9.92 -17.30 4.54
N LEU A 160 10.35 -16.14 4.03
CA LEU A 160 9.90 -15.59 2.77
C LEU A 160 10.37 -16.47 1.60
N ILE A 161 9.68 -16.38 0.48
CA ILE A 161 10.10 -16.92 -0.82
C ILE A 161 10.46 -15.78 -1.75
N LEU A 162 9.62 -14.73 -1.75
CA LEU A 162 9.76 -13.60 -2.65
C LEU A 162 9.24 -12.32 -1.98
N ILE A 163 9.91 -11.21 -2.25
CA ILE A 163 9.43 -9.88 -1.90
C ILE A 163 9.32 -9.09 -3.21
N GLY A 164 8.11 -8.70 -3.58
CA GLY A 164 7.83 -7.83 -4.70
C GLY A 164 7.68 -6.38 -4.25
N VAL A 165 8.32 -5.45 -4.96
CA VAL A 165 8.11 -4.01 -4.82
C VAL A 165 7.93 -3.37 -6.19
N ALA A 166 7.13 -2.29 -6.26
CA ALA A 166 7.09 -1.44 -7.43
C ALA A 166 7.02 0.03 -6.98
N GLU A 167 7.77 0.88 -7.67
CA GLU A 167 7.86 2.31 -7.39
C GLU A 167 7.81 3.13 -8.68
N GLY A 168 7.31 4.35 -8.58
CA GLY A 168 7.26 5.29 -9.70
C GLY A 168 8.66 5.78 -10.06
N ASP A 169 9.01 5.81 -11.35
CA ASP A 169 10.31 6.28 -11.84
C ASP A 169 10.23 7.49 -12.80
N GLY A 170 9.05 8.12 -12.84
CA GLY A 170 8.77 9.29 -13.69
C GLY A 170 8.18 8.93 -15.06
N ASP A 171 8.50 7.76 -15.64
CA ASP A 171 7.98 7.28 -16.91
C ASP A 171 7.01 6.09 -16.75
N GLY A 172 6.89 5.55 -15.54
CA GLY A 172 6.06 4.40 -15.24
C GLY A 172 6.32 3.82 -13.87
N LEU A 173 6.34 2.48 -13.80
CA LEU A 173 6.67 1.72 -12.61
C LEU A 173 7.88 0.82 -12.87
N THR A 174 8.88 0.94 -11.99
CA THR A 174 9.94 -0.06 -11.86
C THR A 174 9.52 -1.08 -10.83
N MET A 175 9.43 -2.33 -11.25
CA MET A 175 9.12 -3.46 -10.37
C MET A 175 10.39 -4.27 -10.11
N LYS A 176 10.64 -4.58 -8.85
CA LYS A 176 11.71 -5.48 -8.41
C LYS A 176 11.14 -6.63 -7.61
N GLN A 177 11.62 -7.84 -7.91
CA GLN A 177 11.22 -9.05 -7.21
C GLN A 177 12.48 -9.74 -6.66
N TYR A 178 12.61 -9.77 -5.35
CA TYR A 178 13.71 -10.39 -4.61
C TYR A 178 13.35 -11.83 -4.31
N LEU A 179 13.89 -12.76 -5.12
CA LEU A 179 13.65 -14.20 -4.99
C LEU A 179 14.70 -14.86 -4.11
N LEU A 180 14.25 -15.69 -3.19
CA LEU A 180 15.10 -16.54 -2.38
C LEU A 180 15.22 -17.92 -3.04
N ARG A 181 16.42 -18.27 -3.46
CA ARG A 181 16.77 -19.63 -3.95
C ARG A 181 17.15 -20.57 -2.80
N ASP A 182 17.66 -19.96 -1.70
CA ASP A 182 17.99 -20.64 -0.44
C ASP A 182 17.55 -19.77 0.74
N LEU A 183 17.22 -20.40 1.86
CA LEU A 183 16.76 -19.69 3.08
C LEU A 183 17.82 -18.72 3.66
N LYS A 184 19.08 -18.91 3.32
CA LYS A 184 20.19 -18.02 3.74
C LYS A 184 20.13 -16.67 3.05
N GLU A 185 19.47 -16.57 1.91
CA GLU A 185 19.33 -15.35 1.11
C GLU A 185 18.28 -14.39 1.67
N GLU A 186 17.48 -14.82 2.66
CA GLU A 186 16.41 -14.01 3.22
C GLU A 186 16.89 -12.64 3.75
N LYS A 187 18.09 -12.60 4.35
CA LYS A 187 18.68 -11.33 4.82
C LYS A 187 18.97 -10.37 3.67
N ALA A 188 19.49 -10.89 2.58
CA ALA A 188 19.80 -10.10 1.38
C ALA A 188 18.53 -9.57 0.72
N ALA A 189 17.50 -10.41 0.58
CA ALA A 189 16.21 -10.00 0.03
C ALA A 189 15.53 -8.94 0.90
N LEU A 190 15.57 -9.10 2.23
CA LEU A 190 15.06 -8.08 3.16
C LEU A 190 15.86 -6.77 3.05
N GLU A 191 17.18 -6.83 2.90
CA GLU A 191 18.01 -5.62 2.71
C GLU A 191 17.70 -4.95 1.39
N GLY A 192 17.51 -5.72 0.31
CA GLY A 192 17.05 -5.22 -0.99
C GLY A 192 15.71 -4.49 -0.87
N PHE A 193 14.72 -5.10 -0.21
CA PHE A 193 13.44 -4.45 0.09
C PHE A 193 13.63 -3.17 0.91
N LEU A 194 14.46 -3.21 1.94
CA LEU A 194 14.67 -2.06 2.82
C LEU A 194 15.39 -0.90 2.12
N SER A 195 16.08 -1.13 0.99
CA SER A 195 16.70 -0.05 0.21
C SER A 195 15.68 0.91 -0.40
N HIS A 196 14.45 0.45 -0.63
CA HIS A 196 13.33 1.27 -1.13
C HIS A 196 12.63 2.10 -0.05
N GLN A 197 13.01 1.91 1.25
CA GLN A 197 12.31 2.57 2.34
C GLN A 197 12.80 4.00 2.54
N GLU A 198 12.01 4.96 2.10
CA GLU A 198 12.19 6.39 2.33
C GLU A 198 11.16 6.93 3.32
N LYS A 199 11.44 8.08 3.94
CA LYS A 199 10.61 8.65 5.01
C LYS A 199 9.18 8.93 4.54
N ASP A 200 9.03 9.37 3.31
CA ASP A 200 7.76 9.88 2.77
C ASP A 200 7.01 8.83 1.91
N ASN A 201 7.51 7.58 1.85
CA ASN A 201 6.82 6.53 1.14
C ASN A 201 5.43 6.23 1.72
N VAL A 202 4.50 5.95 0.83
CA VAL A 202 3.17 5.42 1.14
C VAL A 202 3.10 3.98 0.64
N TYR A 203 2.98 3.02 1.54
CA TYR A 203 2.75 1.63 1.14
C TYR A 203 1.39 1.49 0.45
N VAL A 204 1.38 0.83 -0.68
CA VAL A 204 0.16 0.42 -1.38
C VAL A 204 0.16 -1.10 -1.46
N THR A 205 -0.81 -1.73 -0.82
CA THR A 205 -0.89 -3.19 -0.72
C THR A 205 -2.32 -3.68 -0.91
N PHE A 206 -2.46 -5.00 -1.02
CA PHE A 206 -3.76 -5.66 -0.94
C PHE A 206 -3.78 -6.66 0.22
N ASN A 207 -4.38 -6.31 1.35
CA ASN A 207 -4.35 -7.02 2.62
C ASN A 207 -3.01 -6.96 3.38
N GLY A 208 -2.06 -6.18 2.91
CA GLY A 208 -0.71 -6.15 3.45
C GLY A 208 -0.60 -5.54 4.84
N ARG A 209 -1.57 -4.73 5.27
CA ARG A 209 -1.66 -4.22 6.64
C ARG A 209 -1.84 -5.37 7.65
N SER A 210 -2.55 -6.43 7.25
CA SER A 210 -2.83 -7.58 8.09
C SER A 210 -1.86 -8.74 7.88
N PHE A 211 -1.15 -8.81 6.76
CA PHE A 211 -0.27 -9.91 6.41
C PHE A 211 1.15 -9.47 6.09
N ASP A 212 1.39 -8.81 4.97
CA ASP A 212 2.73 -8.54 4.43
C ASP A 212 3.62 -7.75 5.40
N VAL A 213 3.13 -6.61 5.89
CA VAL A 213 3.91 -5.73 6.78
C VAL A 213 4.21 -6.38 8.13
N PRO A 214 3.25 -7.02 8.83
CA PRO A 214 3.54 -7.79 10.03
C PRO A 214 4.52 -8.95 9.79
N PHE A 215 4.39 -9.63 8.65
CA PHE A 215 5.25 -10.75 8.30
C PHE A 215 6.70 -10.28 8.09
N ILE A 216 6.93 -9.26 7.25
CA ILE A 216 8.25 -8.64 7.07
C ILE A 216 8.84 -8.19 8.41
N LYS A 217 8.05 -7.50 9.25
CA LYS A 217 8.49 -7.10 10.60
C LYS A 217 8.93 -8.28 11.46
N SER A 218 8.22 -9.41 11.38
CA SER A 218 8.60 -10.64 12.10
C SER A 218 9.94 -11.19 11.59
N ARG A 219 10.12 -11.27 10.26
CA ARG A 219 11.38 -11.74 9.67
C ARG A 219 12.55 -10.80 9.95
N MET A 220 12.33 -9.50 9.88
CA MET A 220 13.34 -8.51 10.27
C MET A 220 13.80 -8.72 11.72
N ARG A 221 12.87 -8.90 12.68
CA ARG A 221 13.21 -9.20 14.08
C ARG A 221 14.01 -10.49 14.20
N PHE A 222 13.58 -11.56 13.51
CA PHE A 222 14.29 -12.82 13.50
C PHE A 222 15.75 -12.67 13.04
N HIS A 223 16.01 -11.79 12.07
CA HIS A 223 17.32 -11.52 11.53
C HIS A 223 18.08 -10.36 12.22
N HIS A 224 17.53 -9.81 13.32
CA HIS A 224 18.11 -8.66 14.03
C HIS A 224 18.35 -7.44 13.12
N MET A 225 17.37 -7.13 12.27
CA MET A 225 17.39 -5.98 11.38
C MET A 225 16.51 -4.88 11.97
N GLU A 226 17.11 -3.74 12.29
CA GLU A 226 16.45 -2.60 12.94
C GLU A 226 16.31 -1.44 11.95
N LYS A 227 15.30 -1.49 11.10
CA LYS A 227 14.89 -0.34 10.29
C LYS A 227 13.38 -0.14 10.48
N PRO A 228 12.92 1.06 10.85
CA PRO A 228 11.48 1.31 10.95
C PRO A 228 10.85 1.18 9.56
N LEU A 229 9.74 0.47 9.48
CA LEU A 229 8.89 0.49 8.30
C LEU A 229 7.90 1.64 8.42
N ASN A 230 7.62 2.28 7.30
CA ASN A 230 6.80 3.47 7.23
C ASN A 230 5.37 3.23 7.77
N SER A 231 4.76 4.29 8.28
CA SER A 231 3.42 4.22 8.89
C SER A 231 2.29 4.49 7.90
N GLN A 232 2.57 5.23 6.82
CA GLN A 232 1.56 5.50 5.81
C GLN A 232 1.29 4.26 4.96
N HIS A 233 0.02 3.84 4.94
CA HIS A 233 -0.32 2.57 4.34
C HIS A 233 -1.74 2.58 3.78
N LEU A 234 -1.85 2.52 2.46
CA LEU A 234 -3.08 2.31 1.73
C LEU A 234 -3.26 0.81 1.49
N ASP A 235 -4.10 0.18 2.28
CA ASP A 235 -4.50 -1.20 2.05
C ASP A 235 -5.78 -1.24 1.22
N LEU A 236 -5.65 -1.58 -0.05
CA LEU A 236 -6.73 -1.53 -1.03
C LEU A 236 -7.88 -2.50 -0.71
N LEU A 237 -7.62 -3.57 0.07
CA LEU A 237 -8.68 -4.47 0.52
C LEU A 237 -9.73 -3.75 1.38
N TYR A 238 -9.31 -2.81 2.26
CA TYR A 238 -10.24 -2.07 3.10
C TYR A 238 -11.14 -1.15 2.30
N TYR A 239 -10.60 -0.48 1.27
CA TYR A 239 -11.39 0.37 0.36
C TYR A 239 -12.31 -0.48 -0.51
N SER A 240 -11.84 -1.61 -1.01
CA SER A 240 -12.63 -2.55 -1.78
C SER A 240 -13.82 -3.07 -1.00
N ARG A 241 -13.61 -3.47 0.25
CA ARG A 241 -14.69 -3.89 1.15
C ARG A 241 -15.69 -2.78 1.42
N ARG A 242 -15.22 -1.55 1.63
CA ARG A 242 -16.09 -0.39 1.83
C ARG A 242 -16.99 -0.12 0.64
N GLN A 243 -16.46 -0.27 -0.57
CA GLN A 243 -17.15 0.09 -1.81
C GLN A 243 -18.01 -1.04 -2.36
N TRP A 244 -17.53 -2.27 -2.35
CA TRP A 244 -18.10 -3.37 -3.13
C TRP A 244 -18.55 -4.58 -2.31
N SER A 245 -18.41 -4.60 -0.99
CA SER A 245 -18.80 -5.77 -0.16
C SER A 245 -20.28 -6.18 -0.32
N ASN A 246 -21.16 -5.24 -0.64
CA ASN A 246 -22.59 -5.48 -0.86
C ASN A 246 -22.94 -5.80 -2.33
N GLN A 247 -21.98 -5.72 -3.26
CA GLN A 247 -22.20 -5.87 -4.68
C GLN A 247 -21.52 -7.12 -5.24
N LEU A 248 -20.46 -7.59 -4.58
CA LEU A 248 -19.65 -8.72 -5.01
C LEU A 248 -19.73 -9.88 -4.02
N PRO A 249 -19.55 -11.13 -4.48
CA PRO A 249 -19.59 -12.31 -3.62
C PRO A 249 -18.44 -12.30 -2.58
N ASN A 250 -17.33 -11.67 -2.91
CA ASN A 250 -16.20 -11.40 -2.03
C ASN A 250 -15.34 -10.25 -2.60
N CYS A 251 -14.41 -9.73 -1.80
CA CYS A 251 -13.46 -8.71 -2.21
C CYS A 251 -12.04 -9.29 -2.34
N ARG A 252 -11.87 -10.48 -2.88
CA ARG A 252 -10.53 -11.01 -3.25
C ARG A 252 -10.01 -10.28 -4.47
N LEU A 253 -8.70 -10.13 -4.60
CA LEU A 253 -8.07 -9.40 -5.70
C LEU A 253 -8.54 -9.91 -7.06
N GLN A 254 -8.51 -11.21 -7.29
CA GLN A 254 -8.99 -11.85 -8.53
C GLN A 254 -10.47 -11.53 -8.86
N THR A 255 -11.33 -11.47 -7.82
CA THR A 255 -12.74 -11.12 -8.01
C THR A 255 -12.88 -9.65 -8.43
N LEU A 256 -12.09 -8.77 -7.84
CA LEU A 256 -12.08 -7.35 -8.20
C LEU A 256 -11.49 -7.12 -9.58
N GLU A 257 -10.41 -7.78 -9.94
CA GLU A 257 -9.79 -7.72 -11.26
C GLU A 257 -10.79 -8.13 -12.36
N LYS A 258 -11.46 -9.25 -12.17
CA LYS A 258 -12.49 -9.71 -13.11
C LYS A 258 -13.67 -8.74 -13.19
N TYR A 259 -14.16 -8.27 -12.05
CA TYR A 259 -15.36 -7.42 -12.00
C TYR A 259 -15.11 -6.00 -12.50
N LEU A 260 -13.99 -5.39 -12.12
CA LEU A 260 -13.69 -3.99 -12.44
C LEU A 260 -13.01 -3.82 -13.80
N PHE A 261 -12.16 -4.77 -14.18
CA PHE A 261 -11.30 -4.64 -15.36
C PHE A 261 -11.54 -5.73 -16.39
N GLY A 262 -12.38 -6.73 -16.11
CA GLY A 262 -12.63 -7.85 -17.00
C GLY A 262 -11.43 -8.78 -17.19
N VAL A 263 -10.44 -8.70 -16.30
CA VAL A 263 -9.21 -9.51 -16.35
C VAL A 263 -9.45 -10.85 -15.65
N GLU A 264 -9.17 -11.94 -16.36
CA GLU A 264 -9.09 -13.28 -15.77
C GLU A 264 -7.61 -13.72 -15.80
N ARG A 265 -7.12 -14.17 -14.66
CA ARG A 265 -5.79 -14.79 -14.58
C ARG A 265 -5.87 -16.20 -15.17
N GLU A 266 -4.93 -16.53 -16.03
CA GLU A 266 -4.77 -17.89 -16.58
C GLU A 266 -4.31 -18.90 -15.53
#